data_02ad629b4dd179305a034c5dffee3e20
#
_entry.id   02ad629b4dd179305a034c5dffee3e20
#
_cell.length_a   1.000
_cell.length_b   1.000
_cell.length_c   1.000
_cell.angle_alpha   90.00
_cell.angle_beta   90.00
_cell.angle_gamma   90.00
#
_symmetry.space_group_name_H-M   'P 1'
#
loop_
_entity.id
_entity.type
_entity.pdbx_description
1 polymer ?
#
loop_
_entity_poly.entity_id
_entity_poly.type
_entity_poly.pdbx_seq_one_letter_code
_entity_poly.pdbx_strand_id
1 'polypeptide(L)'
;MNQNKLVIIGVGHVGSQVLTEVLHLQLFAKIALIDSQDKVAEGEALDHRHAAAFHSQANPEIYAGSYEDCQDATVIICAAGPSIVPNTGELMPDRSQLAMQNATVLREIMTRVTEYTKEAVLILITNPLDSMVYLAENEFNYAKGRIFGTGTMLDSARFRQILAENYQVDPKSISGIMMGEHGLTAFPVLSRVSIEGFKVAELASKGNNSLSYKNIQGSVVKTAYDVLNAKGWTNAGIAQATVALVRAVVLNERSIYPVSTTVTNAYGYQGDVAFSLPCIIGKNGIEEQLELPLDKIETEALKHSVAAIKETMKNCGI
;
A
#
# COMPACT_ATOMS: atom_id res chain seq x y z
N MET A 1 -19.06 20.36 -10.72
CA MET A 1 -18.06 19.61 -11.53
C MET A 1 -17.01 19.10 -10.57
N ASN A 2 -16.59 17.85 -10.71
CA ASN A 2 -15.51 17.30 -9.91
C ASN A 2 -14.22 18.06 -10.27
N GLN A 3 -13.53 18.65 -9.28
CA GLN A 3 -12.29 19.39 -9.49
C GLN A 3 -11.06 18.61 -8.98
N ASN A 4 -11.24 17.36 -8.53
CA ASN A 4 -10.15 16.56 -8.00
C ASN A 4 -9.10 16.28 -9.08
N LYS A 5 -7.84 16.46 -8.71
CA LYS A 5 -6.68 16.15 -9.51
C LYS A 5 -5.86 15.03 -8.85
N LEU A 6 -5.46 14.06 -9.66
CA LEU A 6 -4.55 12.99 -9.28
C LEU A 6 -3.19 13.22 -9.93
N VAL A 7 -2.13 12.99 -9.18
CA VAL A 7 -0.77 12.87 -9.71
C VAL A 7 -0.26 11.45 -9.45
N ILE A 8 0.28 10.78 -10.45
CA ILE A 8 0.93 9.48 -10.32
C ILE A 8 2.40 9.64 -10.67
N ILE A 9 3.29 9.37 -9.70
CA ILE A 9 4.74 9.42 -9.86
C ILE A 9 5.26 7.99 -9.97
N GLY A 10 5.84 7.66 -11.11
CA GLY A 10 6.22 6.32 -11.52
C GLY A 10 5.07 5.57 -12.19
N VAL A 11 5.10 5.49 -13.53
CA VAL A 11 4.06 4.83 -14.35
C VAL A 11 4.57 3.53 -15.01
N GLY A 12 5.40 2.79 -14.26
CA GLY A 12 5.74 1.40 -14.58
C GLY A 12 4.57 0.44 -14.36
N HIS A 13 4.83 -0.87 -14.24
CA HIS A 13 3.79 -1.90 -14.13
C HIS A 13 2.74 -1.64 -13.03
N VAL A 14 3.15 -1.05 -11.90
CA VAL A 14 2.23 -0.76 -10.79
C VAL A 14 1.46 0.52 -11.07
N GLY A 15 2.14 1.63 -11.38
CA GLY A 15 1.52 2.93 -11.61
C GLY A 15 0.55 2.93 -12.79
N SER A 16 0.90 2.26 -13.88
CA SER A 16 0.02 2.06 -15.05
C SER A 16 -1.26 1.26 -14.68
N GLN A 17 -1.12 0.19 -13.88
CA GLN A 17 -2.29 -0.54 -13.40
C GLN A 17 -3.15 0.28 -12.44
N VAL A 18 -2.53 1.08 -11.56
CA VAL A 18 -3.27 2.01 -10.68
C VAL A 18 -4.05 3.01 -11.51
N LEU A 19 -3.45 3.59 -12.56
CA LEU A 19 -4.12 4.50 -13.48
C LEU A 19 -5.35 3.84 -14.11
N THR A 20 -5.21 2.62 -14.64
CA THR A 20 -6.32 1.84 -15.22
C THR A 20 -7.46 1.68 -14.22
N GLU A 21 -7.18 1.28 -12.99
CA GLU A 21 -8.21 1.04 -11.97
C GLU A 21 -8.86 2.34 -11.46
N VAL A 22 -8.08 3.41 -11.33
CA VAL A 22 -8.58 4.73 -10.92
C VAL A 22 -9.57 5.30 -11.92
N LEU A 23 -9.39 5.06 -13.22
CA LEU A 23 -10.33 5.52 -14.25
C LEU A 23 -11.74 4.96 -14.04
N HIS A 24 -11.87 3.74 -13.52
CA HIS A 24 -13.15 3.15 -13.19
C HIS A 24 -13.89 3.85 -12.03
N LEU A 25 -13.16 4.56 -11.17
CA LEU A 25 -13.77 5.31 -10.06
C LEU A 25 -14.47 6.61 -10.51
N GLN A 26 -14.05 7.22 -11.62
CA GLN A 26 -14.60 8.49 -12.16
C GLN A 26 -14.55 9.66 -11.16
N LEU A 27 -13.53 9.69 -10.33
CA LEU A 27 -13.40 10.66 -9.24
C LEU A 27 -12.50 11.86 -9.57
N PHE A 28 -11.83 11.85 -10.73
CA PHE A 28 -10.87 12.88 -11.10
C PHE A 28 -11.25 13.55 -12.41
N ALA A 29 -11.05 14.89 -12.46
CA ALA A 29 -11.15 15.66 -13.68
C ALA A 29 -9.84 15.68 -14.46
N LYS A 30 -8.71 15.62 -13.73
CA LYS A 30 -7.36 15.64 -14.28
C LYS A 30 -6.49 14.57 -13.65
N ILE A 31 -5.66 13.95 -14.47
CA ILE A 31 -4.65 12.96 -14.01
C ILE A 31 -3.33 13.30 -14.69
N ALA A 32 -2.36 13.74 -13.91
CA ALA A 32 -1.01 14.02 -14.36
C ALA A 32 -0.08 12.82 -14.08
N LEU A 33 0.69 12.40 -15.05
CA LEU A 33 1.63 11.29 -14.97
C LEU A 33 3.05 11.81 -14.98
N ILE A 34 3.86 11.39 -14.03
CA ILE A 34 5.27 11.76 -13.90
C ILE A 34 6.11 10.48 -13.90
N ASP A 35 7.12 10.43 -14.73
CA ASP A 35 8.11 9.34 -14.75
C ASP A 35 9.50 9.92 -14.98
N SER A 36 10.54 9.22 -14.58
CA SER A 36 11.93 9.57 -14.88
C SER A 36 12.24 9.53 -16.38
N GLN A 37 11.44 8.80 -17.13
CA GLN A 37 11.47 8.74 -18.59
C GLN A 37 10.21 9.41 -19.13
N ASP A 38 10.30 10.67 -19.54
CA ASP A 38 9.17 11.47 -20.06
C ASP A 38 8.36 10.73 -21.13
N LYS A 39 9.05 9.97 -21.99
CA LYS A 39 8.42 9.18 -23.06
C LYS A 39 7.51 8.08 -22.55
N VAL A 40 7.79 7.52 -21.38
CA VAL A 40 6.92 6.52 -20.73
C VAL A 40 5.64 7.19 -20.26
N ALA A 41 5.74 8.34 -19.58
CA ALA A 41 4.57 9.11 -19.14
C ALA A 41 3.71 9.59 -20.33
N GLU A 42 4.33 10.06 -21.41
CA GLU A 42 3.62 10.45 -22.66
C GLU A 42 2.86 9.26 -23.27
N GLY A 43 3.52 8.10 -23.36
CA GLY A 43 2.94 6.87 -23.92
C GLY A 43 1.77 6.36 -23.08
N GLU A 44 1.92 6.28 -21.76
CA GLU A 44 0.86 5.87 -20.82
C GLU A 44 -0.34 6.84 -20.86
N ALA A 45 -0.08 8.14 -20.91
CA ALA A 45 -1.14 9.14 -21.03
C ALA A 45 -1.93 8.99 -22.34
N LEU A 46 -1.24 8.72 -23.43
CA LEU A 46 -1.85 8.55 -24.74
C LEU A 46 -2.69 7.28 -24.80
N ASP A 47 -2.18 6.16 -24.35
CA ASP A 47 -2.86 4.86 -24.37
C ASP A 47 -4.13 4.88 -23.49
N HIS A 48 -4.03 5.44 -22.28
CA HIS A 48 -5.19 5.55 -21.40
C HIS A 48 -6.25 6.54 -21.89
N ARG A 49 -5.88 7.59 -22.65
CA ARG A 49 -6.86 8.45 -23.35
C ARG A 49 -7.59 7.67 -24.44
N HIS A 50 -6.91 6.77 -25.14
CA HIS A 50 -7.57 5.91 -26.11
C HIS A 50 -8.52 4.93 -25.42
N ALA A 51 -8.12 4.32 -24.30
CA ALA A 51 -8.97 3.44 -23.51
C ALA A 51 -10.21 4.16 -22.97
N ALA A 52 -10.09 5.41 -22.51
CA ALA A 52 -11.20 6.21 -22.01
C ALA A 52 -12.28 6.46 -23.08
N ALA A 53 -11.94 6.42 -24.36
CA ALA A 53 -12.91 6.58 -25.45
C ALA A 53 -13.93 5.42 -25.54
N PHE A 54 -13.65 4.27 -24.94
CA PHE A 54 -14.53 3.09 -24.92
C PHE A 54 -15.40 3.00 -23.66
N HIS A 55 -15.11 3.78 -22.63
CA HIS A 55 -15.90 3.79 -21.41
C HIS A 55 -17.11 4.73 -21.59
N SER A 56 -18.28 4.28 -21.17
CA SER A 56 -19.52 5.08 -21.16
C SER A 56 -19.51 6.19 -20.09
N GLN A 57 -18.33 6.52 -19.55
CA GLN A 57 -18.16 7.24 -18.30
C GLN A 57 -17.26 8.47 -18.47
N ALA A 58 -16.97 9.17 -17.38
CA ALA A 58 -16.19 10.41 -17.40
C ALA A 58 -14.89 10.26 -18.20
N ASN A 59 -14.57 11.28 -18.98
CA ASN A 59 -13.34 11.37 -19.76
C ASN A 59 -12.42 12.42 -19.10
N PRO A 60 -11.61 12.03 -18.12
CA PRO A 60 -10.67 12.96 -17.47
C PRO A 60 -9.57 13.39 -18.44
N GLU A 61 -9.00 14.56 -18.19
CA GLU A 61 -7.79 15.00 -18.86
C GLU A 61 -6.60 14.19 -18.33
N ILE A 62 -6.02 13.32 -19.17
CA ILE A 62 -4.86 12.49 -18.81
C ILE A 62 -3.65 12.99 -19.60
N TYR A 63 -2.54 13.34 -18.94
CA TYR A 63 -1.39 13.92 -19.59
C TYR A 63 -0.07 13.60 -18.87
N ALA A 64 1.03 13.64 -19.62
CA ALA A 64 2.35 13.66 -19.02
C ALA A 64 2.56 15.03 -18.36
N GLY A 65 2.76 15.03 -17.05
CA GLY A 65 2.85 16.21 -16.21
C GLY A 65 4.26 16.47 -15.68
N SER A 66 4.36 17.44 -14.80
CA SER A 66 5.56 17.78 -14.05
C SER A 66 5.26 17.86 -12.55
N TYR A 67 6.29 18.06 -11.71
CA TYR A 67 6.07 18.21 -10.27
C TYR A 67 5.26 19.46 -9.90
N GLU A 68 5.18 20.47 -10.78
CA GLU A 68 4.28 21.61 -10.62
C GLU A 68 2.81 21.18 -10.51
N ASP A 69 2.45 20.07 -11.14
CA ASP A 69 1.11 19.48 -11.06
C ASP A 69 0.73 19.01 -9.64
N CYS A 70 1.70 18.88 -8.74
CA CYS A 70 1.45 18.56 -7.34
C CYS A 70 0.82 19.72 -6.57
N GLN A 71 0.90 20.97 -7.07
CA GLN A 71 0.44 22.16 -6.36
C GLN A 71 -1.05 22.11 -6.00
N ASP A 72 -1.88 21.61 -6.92
CA ASP A 72 -3.34 21.52 -6.77
C ASP A 72 -3.84 20.07 -6.74
N ALA A 73 -2.93 19.11 -6.50
CA ALA A 73 -3.28 17.70 -6.40
C ALA A 73 -4.14 17.42 -5.16
N THR A 74 -5.22 16.67 -5.33
CA THR A 74 -6.00 16.11 -4.22
C THR A 74 -5.28 14.90 -3.62
N VAL A 75 -4.75 14.04 -4.51
CA VAL A 75 -4.01 12.83 -4.15
C VAL A 75 -2.77 12.73 -5.03
N ILE A 76 -1.66 12.35 -4.43
CA ILE A 76 -0.42 11.97 -5.10
C ILE A 76 -0.16 10.50 -4.80
N ILE A 77 0.09 9.69 -5.83
CA ILE A 77 0.50 8.30 -5.68
C ILE A 77 1.96 8.20 -6.10
N CYS A 78 2.80 7.67 -5.23
CA CYS A 78 4.20 7.41 -5.54
C CYS A 78 4.44 5.89 -5.65
N ALA A 79 4.66 5.43 -6.89
CA ALA A 79 5.00 4.06 -7.25
C ALA A 79 6.37 3.99 -7.96
N ALA A 80 7.17 5.05 -7.82
CA ALA A 80 8.48 5.18 -8.44
C ALA A 80 9.56 4.44 -7.65
N GLY A 81 10.54 3.96 -8.37
CA GLY A 81 11.74 3.30 -7.86
C GLY A 81 11.98 1.95 -8.52
N PRO A 82 13.24 1.50 -8.54
CA PRO A 82 13.56 0.18 -9.04
C PRO A 82 12.88 -0.92 -8.21
N SER A 83 12.43 -1.96 -8.90
CA SER A 83 11.82 -3.14 -8.28
C SER A 83 12.74 -4.35 -8.40
N ILE A 84 12.50 -5.35 -7.56
CA ILE A 84 13.23 -6.61 -7.62
C ILE A 84 12.91 -7.27 -8.95
N VAL A 85 13.95 -7.61 -9.70
CA VAL A 85 13.85 -8.50 -10.85
C VAL A 85 14.15 -9.90 -10.33
N PRO A 86 13.24 -10.87 -10.49
CA PRO A 86 13.50 -12.25 -10.07
C PRO A 86 14.75 -12.78 -10.80
N ASN A 87 15.77 -13.18 -10.05
CA ASN A 87 16.87 -13.93 -10.63
C ASN A 87 16.37 -15.35 -10.94
N THR A 88 16.66 -15.83 -12.15
CA THR A 88 16.35 -17.20 -12.56
C THR A 88 17.11 -18.18 -11.68
N GLY A 89 16.48 -18.67 -10.60
CA GLY A 89 17.08 -19.63 -9.66
C GLY A 89 16.89 -19.27 -8.18
N GLU A 90 16.57 -18.04 -7.81
CA GLU A 90 16.28 -17.63 -6.45
C GLU A 90 14.76 -17.57 -6.22
N LEU A 91 14.27 -18.39 -5.29
CA LEU A 91 12.85 -18.41 -4.94
C LEU A 91 12.39 -17.16 -4.17
N MET A 92 13.31 -16.48 -3.48
CA MET A 92 13.06 -15.30 -2.64
C MET A 92 14.21 -14.29 -2.80
N PRO A 93 14.14 -13.37 -3.79
CA PRO A 93 15.16 -12.34 -3.97
C PRO A 93 15.28 -11.43 -2.75
N ASP A 94 16.51 -11.06 -2.39
CA ASP A 94 16.78 -10.14 -1.29
C ASP A 94 16.26 -8.73 -1.64
N ARG A 95 15.32 -8.24 -0.83
CA ARG A 95 14.73 -6.90 -1.00
C ARG A 95 15.61 -5.79 -0.39
N SER A 96 16.57 -6.14 0.48
CA SER A 96 17.42 -5.16 1.14
C SER A 96 18.39 -4.47 0.18
N GLN A 97 18.78 -5.14 -0.91
CA GLN A 97 19.70 -4.60 -1.92
C GLN A 97 19.21 -3.31 -2.59
N LEU A 98 17.90 -3.13 -2.67
CA LEU A 98 17.30 -1.93 -3.31
C LEU A 98 16.93 -0.84 -2.29
N ALA A 99 17.05 -1.12 -1.00
CA ALA A 99 16.57 -0.22 0.04
C ALA A 99 17.22 1.17 -0.02
N MET A 100 18.54 1.23 -0.09
CA MET A 100 19.29 2.51 -0.18
C MET A 100 19.00 3.26 -1.47
N GLN A 101 18.90 2.54 -2.59
CA GLN A 101 18.59 3.16 -3.89
C GLN A 101 17.19 3.77 -3.89
N ASN A 102 16.20 3.05 -3.38
CA ASN A 102 14.84 3.56 -3.27
C ASN A 102 14.71 4.72 -2.28
N ALA A 103 15.46 4.71 -1.19
CA ALA A 103 15.52 5.85 -0.27
C ALA A 103 16.09 7.11 -0.95
N THR A 104 17.12 6.97 -1.78
CA THR A 104 17.68 8.09 -2.57
C THR A 104 16.65 8.62 -3.55
N VAL A 105 16.02 7.75 -4.34
CA VAL A 105 14.97 8.14 -5.30
C VAL A 105 13.81 8.83 -4.59
N LEU A 106 13.37 8.31 -3.44
CA LEU A 106 12.26 8.92 -2.70
C LEU A 106 12.63 10.31 -2.15
N ARG A 107 13.86 10.50 -1.65
CA ARG A 107 14.33 11.82 -1.20
C ARG A 107 14.31 12.85 -2.34
N GLU A 108 14.75 12.48 -3.54
CA GLU A 108 14.68 13.33 -4.73
C GLU A 108 13.23 13.69 -5.07
N ILE A 109 12.33 12.70 -5.08
CA ILE A 109 10.89 12.90 -5.34
C ILE A 109 10.28 13.82 -4.28
N MET A 110 10.49 13.55 -3.01
CA MET A 110 9.91 14.32 -1.92
C MET A 110 10.45 15.75 -1.87
N THR A 111 11.73 15.97 -2.20
CA THR A 111 12.30 17.31 -2.33
C THR A 111 11.51 18.10 -3.37
N ARG A 112 11.27 17.53 -4.54
CA ARG A 112 10.52 18.20 -5.60
C ARG A 112 9.03 18.36 -5.28
N VAL A 113 8.37 17.35 -4.70
CA VAL A 113 6.96 17.45 -4.30
C VAL A 113 6.76 18.57 -3.28
N THR A 114 7.65 18.68 -2.29
CA THR A 114 7.51 19.66 -1.20
C THR A 114 7.81 21.11 -1.62
N GLU A 115 8.36 21.35 -2.79
CA GLU A 115 8.44 22.67 -3.41
C GLU A 115 7.05 23.21 -3.80
N TYR A 116 6.10 22.32 -4.12
CA TYR A 116 4.78 22.67 -4.62
C TYR A 116 3.65 22.44 -3.64
N THR A 117 3.73 21.39 -2.81
CA THR A 117 2.69 21.05 -1.83
C THR A 117 3.23 20.35 -0.60
N LYS A 118 2.54 20.56 0.53
CA LYS A 118 2.70 19.80 1.77
C LYS A 118 1.34 19.34 2.33
N GLU A 119 0.28 19.55 1.55
CA GLU A 119 -1.11 19.33 1.96
C GLU A 119 -1.84 18.25 1.16
N ALA A 120 -1.38 17.93 -0.05
CA ALA A 120 -1.96 16.83 -0.83
C ALA A 120 -1.78 15.50 -0.08
N VAL A 121 -2.76 14.60 -0.17
CA VAL A 121 -2.59 13.26 0.40
C VAL A 121 -1.65 12.46 -0.49
N LEU A 122 -0.55 11.96 0.08
CA LEU A 122 0.47 11.20 -0.62
C LEU A 122 0.44 9.73 -0.18
N ILE A 123 0.16 8.84 -1.13
CA ILE A 123 0.09 7.38 -0.91
C ILE A 123 1.34 6.73 -1.51
N LEU A 124 2.14 6.11 -0.66
CA LEU A 124 3.37 5.41 -1.04
C LEU A 124 3.11 3.94 -1.35
N ILE A 125 3.78 3.44 -2.41
CA ILE A 125 3.77 2.03 -2.81
C ILE A 125 5.21 1.48 -2.86
N THR A 126 6.21 2.36 -2.99
CA THR A 126 7.62 2.01 -3.15
C THR A 126 8.17 1.21 -1.97
N ASN A 127 8.88 0.12 -2.26
CA ASN A 127 9.50 -0.76 -1.27
C ASN A 127 10.97 -0.36 -1.00
N PRO A 128 11.46 -0.63 0.24
CA PRO A 128 10.79 -1.24 1.39
C PRO A 128 9.81 -0.26 2.04
N LEU A 129 8.52 -0.60 1.98
CA LEU A 129 7.45 0.36 2.17
C LEU A 129 7.50 1.12 3.50
N ASP A 130 7.62 0.39 4.62
CA ASP A 130 7.57 1.00 5.96
C ASP A 130 8.74 1.98 6.19
N SER A 131 9.93 1.63 5.70
CA SER A 131 11.10 2.53 5.75
C SER A 131 10.89 3.77 4.87
N MET A 132 10.31 3.60 3.68
CA MET A 132 10.00 4.73 2.78
C MET A 132 8.94 5.66 3.38
N VAL A 133 7.92 5.10 4.01
CA VAL A 133 6.89 5.88 4.71
C VAL A 133 7.52 6.67 5.86
N TYR A 134 8.32 6.01 6.70
CA TYR A 134 9.02 6.68 7.81
C TYR A 134 9.88 7.86 7.32
N LEU A 135 10.66 7.64 6.26
CA LEU A 135 11.50 8.67 5.64
C LEU A 135 10.66 9.86 5.17
N ALA A 136 9.59 9.60 4.40
CA ALA A 136 8.77 10.66 3.82
C ALA A 136 8.02 11.48 4.88
N GLU A 137 7.53 10.85 5.95
CA GLU A 137 6.83 11.52 7.04
C GLU A 137 7.76 12.36 7.93
N ASN A 138 9.02 11.94 8.11
CA ASN A 138 9.89 12.54 9.13
C ASN A 138 11.00 13.46 8.57
N GLU A 139 11.42 13.31 7.32
CA GLU A 139 12.49 14.15 6.74
C GLU A 139 11.99 15.44 6.08
N PHE A 140 10.70 15.56 5.71
CA PHE A 140 10.24 16.62 4.79
C PHE A 140 9.26 17.65 5.38
N ASN A 141 8.99 17.61 6.68
CA ASN A 141 8.05 18.53 7.34
C ASN A 141 6.71 18.65 6.57
N TYR A 142 6.13 17.50 6.21
CA TYR A 142 4.84 17.41 5.55
C TYR A 142 3.70 17.45 6.58
N ALA A 143 2.48 17.79 6.16
CA ALA A 143 1.35 17.84 7.06
C ALA A 143 1.04 16.45 7.63
N LYS A 144 0.82 16.37 8.95
CA LYS A 144 0.55 15.11 9.66
C LYS A 144 -0.62 14.34 9.07
N GLY A 145 -0.45 13.02 8.94
CA GLY A 145 -1.46 12.11 8.42
C GLY A 145 -1.65 12.16 6.91
N ARG A 146 -1.00 13.11 6.21
CA ARG A 146 -1.12 13.26 4.76
C ARG A 146 -0.26 12.27 3.97
N ILE A 147 0.79 11.73 4.57
CA ILE A 147 1.62 10.69 3.96
C ILE A 147 1.32 9.37 4.65
N PHE A 148 1.16 8.31 3.87
CA PHE A 148 1.07 6.94 4.37
C PHE A 148 1.31 5.95 3.23
N GLY A 149 1.60 4.72 3.59
CA GLY A 149 1.79 3.64 2.62
C GLY A 149 0.60 2.70 2.53
N THR A 150 0.50 1.95 1.44
CA THR A 150 -0.52 0.91 1.26
C THR A 150 -0.47 -0.19 2.33
N GLY A 151 0.61 -0.26 3.08
CA GLY A 151 0.77 -1.15 4.21
C GLY A 151 0.52 -2.61 3.88
N THR A 152 -0.08 -3.29 4.84
CA THR A 152 -0.44 -4.70 4.73
C THR A 152 -1.84 -4.94 4.13
N MET A 153 -2.39 -3.98 3.37
CA MET A 153 -3.71 -4.15 2.73
C MET A 153 -3.74 -5.33 1.77
N LEU A 154 -2.72 -5.47 0.92
CA LEU A 154 -2.63 -6.60 -0.01
C LEU A 154 -2.33 -7.90 0.72
N ASP A 155 -1.50 -7.89 1.76
CA ASP A 155 -1.23 -9.05 2.61
C ASP A 155 -2.51 -9.50 3.32
N SER A 156 -3.33 -8.56 3.79
CA SER A 156 -4.64 -8.82 4.37
C SER A 156 -5.63 -9.40 3.34
N ALA A 157 -5.57 -8.96 2.09
CA ALA A 157 -6.39 -9.55 1.02
C ALA A 157 -5.99 -11.01 0.73
N ARG A 158 -4.68 -11.29 0.68
CA ARG A 158 -4.15 -12.67 0.54
C ARG A 158 -4.57 -13.53 1.73
N PHE A 159 -4.45 -12.99 2.93
CA PHE A 159 -4.89 -13.66 4.15
C PHE A 159 -6.38 -14.02 4.11
N ARG A 160 -7.26 -13.08 3.75
CA ARG A 160 -8.70 -13.35 3.59
C ARG A 160 -8.97 -14.39 2.51
N GLN A 161 -8.23 -14.39 1.39
CA GLN A 161 -8.36 -15.40 0.34
C GLN A 161 -8.00 -16.79 0.83
N ILE A 162 -6.90 -16.95 1.59
CA ILE A 162 -6.50 -18.23 2.20
C ILE A 162 -7.59 -18.74 3.15
N LEU A 163 -8.17 -17.88 3.96
CA LEU A 163 -9.26 -18.25 4.84
C LEU A 163 -10.53 -18.62 4.05
N ALA A 164 -10.85 -17.86 3.00
CA ALA A 164 -12.00 -18.08 2.14
C ALA A 164 -11.96 -19.48 1.49
N GLU A 165 -10.81 -19.86 0.96
CA GLU A 165 -10.58 -21.20 0.39
C GLU A 165 -10.73 -22.29 1.46
N ASN A 166 -10.23 -22.07 2.68
CA ASN A 166 -10.33 -23.04 3.76
C ASN A 166 -11.78 -23.24 4.27
N TYR A 167 -12.56 -22.15 4.33
CA TYR A 167 -13.94 -22.18 4.83
C TYR A 167 -14.99 -22.27 3.71
N GLN A 168 -14.58 -22.24 2.44
CA GLN A 168 -15.44 -22.26 1.25
C GLN A 168 -16.50 -21.13 1.28
N VAL A 169 -16.04 -19.91 1.54
CA VAL A 169 -16.87 -18.70 1.57
C VAL A 169 -16.27 -17.60 0.70
N ASP A 170 -17.03 -16.56 0.40
CA ASP A 170 -16.50 -15.38 -0.28
C ASP A 170 -15.49 -14.64 0.62
N PRO A 171 -14.28 -14.26 0.14
CA PRO A 171 -13.30 -13.53 0.94
C PRO A 171 -13.81 -12.19 1.48
N LYS A 172 -14.84 -11.59 0.86
CA LYS A 172 -15.48 -10.37 1.36
C LYS A 172 -16.30 -10.60 2.64
N SER A 173 -16.72 -11.83 2.91
CA SER A 173 -17.39 -12.21 4.16
C SER A 173 -16.43 -12.35 5.34
N ILE A 174 -15.11 -12.20 5.11
CA ILE A 174 -14.09 -12.39 6.14
C ILE A 174 -13.57 -11.05 6.63
N SER A 175 -13.74 -10.78 7.91
CA SER A 175 -13.03 -9.72 8.62
C SER A 175 -11.71 -10.28 9.17
N GLY A 176 -10.59 -9.82 8.62
CA GLY A 176 -9.26 -10.25 9.02
C GLY A 176 -8.19 -9.36 8.39
N ILE A 177 -7.18 -9.02 9.19
CA ILE A 177 -6.08 -8.15 8.77
C ILE A 177 -4.72 -8.78 9.10
N MET A 178 -3.73 -8.40 8.31
CA MET A 178 -2.31 -8.54 8.63
C MET A 178 -1.81 -7.22 9.19
N MET A 179 -0.83 -7.24 10.07
CA MET A 179 -0.19 -6.05 10.67
C MET A 179 1.34 -6.17 10.65
N GLY A 180 2.00 -5.10 11.07
CA GLY A 180 3.47 -5.02 11.16
C GLY A 180 4.12 -4.59 9.86
N GLU A 181 5.24 -5.21 9.50
CA GLU A 181 5.98 -4.94 8.28
C GLU A 181 5.17 -5.35 7.03
N HIS A 182 5.18 -4.51 6.00
CA HIS A 182 4.84 -5.00 4.66
C HIS A 182 6.02 -5.81 4.10
N GLY A 183 6.10 -7.08 4.45
CA GLY A 183 7.24 -7.92 4.12
C GLY A 183 7.17 -9.32 4.69
N LEU A 184 8.35 -9.88 5.04
CA LEU A 184 8.48 -11.25 5.51
C LEU A 184 7.92 -11.46 6.92
N THR A 185 7.87 -10.41 7.72
CA THR A 185 7.44 -10.46 9.11
C THR A 185 6.03 -9.92 9.34
N ALA A 186 5.27 -9.63 8.26
CA ALA A 186 3.84 -9.37 8.36
C ALA A 186 3.14 -10.50 9.12
N PHE A 187 2.24 -10.17 10.03
CA PHE A 187 1.60 -11.19 10.86
C PHE A 187 0.06 -11.08 10.85
N PRO A 188 -0.66 -12.22 10.84
CA PRO A 188 -2.11 -12.23 10.90
C PRO A 188 -2.60 -11.95 12.32
N VAL A 189 -3.61 -11.10 12.46
CA VAL A 189 -4.31 -10.87 13.74
C VAL A 189 -5.44 -11.89 13.86
N LEU A 190 -5.09 -13.13 14.19
CA LEU A 190 -6.02 -14.25 14.23
C LEU A 190 -7.05 -14.15 15.36
N SER A 191 -6.67 -13.52 16.48
CA SER A 191 -7.55 -13.31 17.62
C SER A 191 -8.79 -12.46 17.29
N ARG A 192 -8.77 -11.75 16.16
CA ARG A 192 -9.82 -10.83 15.70
C ARG A 192 -10.52 -11.25 14.42
N VAL A 193 -10.16 -12.42 13.86
CA VAL A 193 -10.81 -12.91 12.65
C VAL A 193 -12.26 -13.30 12.93
N SER A 194 -13.14 -12.84 12.06
CA SER A 194 -14.54 -13.30 12.03
C SER A 194 -15.02 -13.51 10.59
N ILE A 195 -16.00 -14.35 10.43
CA ILE A 195 -16.69 -14.63 9.17
C ILE A 195 -18.16 -14.27 9.38
N GLU A 196 -18.57 -13.09 8.89
CA GLU A 196 -19.92 -12.55 9.11
C GLU A 196 -20.37 -12.62 10.59
N GLY A 197 -19.47 -12.26 11.53
CA GLY A 197 -19.73 -12.28 12.96
C GLY A 197 -19.44 -13.62 13.67
N PHE A 198 -19.32 -14.74 12.96
CA PHE A 198 -18.89 -15.99 13.55
C PHE A 198 -17.39 -15.96 13.84
N LYS A 199 -17.00 -16.36 15.04
CA LYS A 199 -15.59 -16.58 15.36
C LYS A 199 -15.07 -17.83 14.63
N VAL A 200 -13.82 -17.84 14.25
CA VAL A 200 -13.17 -18.98 13.56
C VAL A 200 -13.35 -20.27 14.36
N ALA A 201 -13.27 -20.23 15.70
CA ALA A 201 -13.48 -21.39 16.56
C ALA A 201 -14.90 -22.01 16.48
N GLU A 202 -15.91 -21.19 16.18
CA GLU A 202 -17.30 -21.63 16.02
C GLU A 202 -17.54 -22.37 14.70
N LEU A 203 -16.65 -22.13 13.72
CA LEU A 203 -16.69 -22.76 12.40
C LEU A 203 -15.66 -23.89 12.24
N ALA A 204 -15.03 -24.33 13.32
CA ALA A 204 -13.98 -25.36 13.30
C ALA A 204 -14.38 -26.67 12.61
N SER A 205 -15.68 -27.02 12.63
CA SER A 205 -16.20 -28.22 11.94
C SER A 205 -16.29 -28.07 10.40
N LYS A 206 -16.19 -26.82 9.88
CA LYS A 206 -16.30 -26.54 8.45
C LYS A 206 -14.96 -26.30 7.79
N GLY A 207 -13.94 -25.92 8.55
CA GLY A 207 -12.61 -25.64 8.06
C GLY A 207 -11.64 -26.81 8.20
N ASN A 208 -10.58 -26.80 7.42
CA ASN A 208 -9.47 -27.73 7.59
C ASN A 208 -8.63 -27.28 8.81
N ASN A 209 -8.48 -28.13 9.83
CA ASN A 209 -7.83 -27.82 11.12
C ASN A 209 -6.33 -27.43 11.05
N SER A 210 -5.77 -27.22 9.86
CA SER A 210 -4.37 -26.87 9.65
C SER A 210 -4.05 -25.37 9.75
N LEU A 211 -4.99 -24.51 10.13
CA LEU A 211 -4.80 -23.07 10.25
C LEU A 211 -4.06 -22.71 11.54
N SER A 212 -2.76 -22.92 11.56
CA SER A 212 -1.89 -22.33 12.59
C SER A 212 -1.41 -20.95 12.17
N TYR A 213 -1.10 -20.11 13.15
CA TYR A 213 -0.50 -18.79 12.94
C TYR A 213 0.67 -18.82 11.93
N LYS A 214 1.65 -19.72 12.18
CA LYS A 214 2.84 -19.88 11.34
C LYS A 214 2.54 -20.33 9.91
N ASN A 215 1.56 -21.21 9.75
CA ASN A 215 1.18 -21.71 8.43
C ASN A 215 0.52 -20.61 7.59
N ILE A 216 -0.34 -19.80 8.19
CA ILE A 216 -1.01 -18.68 7.52
C ILE A 216 0.00 -17.63 7.11
N GLN A 217 0.87 -17.19 8.04
CA GLN A 217 1.93 -16.23 7.74
C GLN A 217 2.80 -16.71 6.58
N GLY A 218 3.30 -17.94 6.65
CA GLY A 218 4.11 -18.54 5.59
C GLY A 218 3.37 -18.64 4.24
N SER A 219 2.08 -18.93 4.26
CA SER A 219 1.26 -19.00 3.02
C SER A 219 1.06 -17.63 2.38
N VAL A 220 0.82 -16.58 3.17
CA VAL A 220 0.71 -15.20 2.66
C VAL A 220 2.00 -14.76 1.99
N VAL A 221 3.14 -14.97 2.64
CA VAL A 221 4.46 -14.65 2.08
C VAL A 221 4.72 -15.46 0.81
N LYS A 222 4.49 -16.78 0.85
CA LYS A 222 4.66 -17.65 -0.32
C LYS A 222 3.83 -17.19 -1.51
N THR A 223 2.55 -16.88 -1.31
CA THR A 223 1.67 -16.38 -2.39
C THR A 223 2.22 -15.12 -3.05
N ALA A 224 2.82 -14.21 -2.28
CA ALA A 224 3.46 -13.01 -2.84
C ALA A 224 4.62 -13.36 -3.78
N TYR A 225 5.47 -14.30 -3.38
CA TYR A 225 6.60 -14.75 -4.21
C TYR A 225 6.14 -15.62 -5.38
N ASP A 226 5.11 -16.45 -5.23
CA ASP A 226 4.55 -17.23 -6.34
C ASP A 226 4.09 -16.31 -7.48
N VAL A 227 3.42 -15.18 -7.17
CA VAL A 227 3.03 -14.19 -8.18
C VAL A 227 4.25 -13.54 -8.82
N LEU A 228 5.23 -13.10 -8.01
CA LEU A 228 6.45 -12.47 -8.50
C LEU A 228 7.25 -13.40 -9.42
N ASN A 229 7.45 -14.64 -9.01
CA ASN A 229 8.21 -15.63 -9.77
C ASN A 229 7.48 -16.06 -11.06
N ALA A 230 6.14 -16.12 -11.05
CA ALA A 230 5.36 -16.53 -12.20
C ALA A 230 5.27 -15.47 -13.31
N LYS A 231 5.15 -14.18 -12.95
CA LYS A 231 4.92 -13.11 -13.93
C LYS A 231 5.95 -11.97 -13.92
N GLY A 232 6.90 -11.99 -13.00
CA GLY A 232 7.97 -10.99 -12.89
C GLY A 232 7.64 -9.75 -12.05
N TRP A 233 6.37 -9.49 -11.75
CA TRP A 233 5.90 -8.34 -10.96
C TRP A 233 4.54 -8.62 -10.30
N THR A 234 4.18 -7.77 -9.34
CA THR A 234 2.83 -7.72 -8.76
C THR A 234 2.21 -6.37 -9.12
N ASN A 235 1.00 -6.33 -9.67
CA ASN A 235 0.32 -5.08 -10.02
C ASN A 235 -1.18 -5.07 -9.66
N ALA A 236 -1.97 -6.07 -10.08
CA ALA A 236 -3.42 -6.03 -9.92
C ALA A 236 -3.88 -5.86 -8.48
N GLY A 237 -3.37 -6.67 -7.54
CA GLY A 237 -3.78 -6.61 -6.14
C GLY A 237 -3.37 -5.31 -5.45
N ILE A 238 -2.15 -4.81 -5.72
CA ILE A 238 -1.68 -3.56 -5.15
C ILE A 238 -2.42 -2.36 -5.74
N ALA A 239 -2.79 -2.41 -7.01
CA ALA A 239 -3.62 -1.37 -7.62
C ALA A 239 -4.99 -1.27 -6.93
N GLN A 240 -5.66 -2.40 -6.68
CA GLN A 240 -6.94 -2.41 -5.96
C GLN A 240 -6.80 -1.89 -4.51
N ALA A 241 -5.73 -2.23 -3.80
CA ALA A 241 -5.45 -1.68 -2.47
C ALA A 241 -5.29 -0.14 -2.53
N THR A 242 -4.53 0.35 -3.51
CA THR A 242 -4.31 1.79 -3.71
C THR A 242 -5.61 2.51 -4.05
N VAL A 243 -6.41 1.95 -4.95
CA VAL A 243 -7.70 2.52 -5.38
C VAL A 243 -8.70 2.59 -4.22
N ALA A 244 -8.72 1.60 -3.33
CA ALA A 244 -9.54 1.65 -2.12
C ALA A 244 -9.15 2.85 -1.22
N LEU A 245 -7.85 3.13 -1.07
CA LEU A 245 -7.36 4.29 -0.32
C LEU A 245 -7.68 5.62 -1.01
N VAL A 246 -7.47 5.71 -2.32
CA VAL A 246 -7.84 6.88 -3.12
C VAL A 246 -9.32 7.22 -2.95
N ARG A 247 -10.17 6.21 -3.04
CA ARG A 247 -11.61 6.37 -2.88
C ARG A 247 -11.97 6.84 -1.47
N ALA A 248 -11.37 6.24 -0.44
CA ALA A 248 -11.60 6.63 0.95
C ALA A 248 -11.23 8.10 1.21
N VAL A 249 -10.12 8.58 0.61
CA VAL A 249 -9.70 9.97 0.69
C VAL A 249 -10.65 10.90 -0.06
N VAL A 250 -10.89 10.64 -1.33
CA VAL A 250 -11.64 11.55 -2.21
C VAL A 250 -13.12 11.64 -1.81
N LEU A 251 -13.72 10.54 -1.36
CA LEU A 251 -15.13 10.49 -0.92
C LEU A 251 -15.28 10.73 0.59
N ASN A 252 -14.19 10.92 1.32
CA ASN A 252 -14.20 11.06 2.79
C ASN A 252 -14.95 9.90 3.48
N GLU A 253 -14.65 8.65 3.08
CA GLU A 253 -15.40 7.48 3.56
C GLU A 253 -15.17 7.17 5.04
N ARG A 254 -14.03 7.60 5.62
CA ARG A 254 -13.59 7.24 6.98
C ARG A 254 -13.50 5.72 7.17
N SER A 255 -13.06 5.04 6.12
CA SER A 255 -12.86 3.59 6.12
C SER A 255 -11.62 3.22 6.95
N ILE A 256 -11.64 2.04 7.57
CA ILE A 256 -10.53 1.52 8.38
C ILE A 256 -9.70 0.57 7.52
N TYR A 257 -8.41 0.90 7.35
CA TYR A 257 -7.46 0.09 6.59
C TYR A 257 -6.14 -0.10 7.35
N PRO A 258 -5.47 -1.27 7.23
CA PRO A 258 -4.15 -1.51 7.78
C PRO A 258 -3.08 -0.88 6.89
N VAL A 259 -2.87 0.41 7.06
CA VAL A 259 -1.90 1.22 6.32
C VAL A 259 -0.61 1.42 7.10
N SER A 260 0.51 1.60 6.39
CA SER A 260 1.80 1.93 6.98
C SER A 260 1.90 3.42 7.28
N THR A 261 2.27 3.77 8.49
CA THR A 261 2.53 5.15 8.95
C THR A 261 3.45 5.13 10.16
N THR A 262 4.14 6.24 10.43
CA THR A 262 4.88 6.44 11.68
C THR A 262 3.93 6.33 12.86
N VAL A 263 4.18 5.36 13.74
CA VAL A 263 3.25 5.05 14.84
C VAL A 263 3.51 5.95 16.04
N THR A 264 2.47 6.66 16.46
CA THR A 264 2.51 7.55 17.61
C THR A 264 1.46 7.14 18.63
N ASN A 265 1.91 6.89 19.88
CA ASN A 265 1.03 6.55 21.01
C ASN A 265 0.22 5.23 20.85
N ALA A 266 0.70 4.29 20.06
CA ALA A 266 0.11 2.95 19.95
C ALA A 266 1.17 1.88 20.21
N TYR A 267 0.78 0.80 20.87
CA TYR A 267 1.65 -0.36 21.20
C TYR A 267 2.96 0.01 21.94
N GLY A 268 3.02 1.17 22.58
CA GLY A 268 4.20 1.69 23.27
C GLY A 268 5.24 2.38 22.37
N TYR A 269 4.99 2.51 21.08
CA TYR A 269 5.86 3.25 20.14
C TYR A 269 5.53 4.74 20.12
N GLN A 270 6.56 5.58 19.96
CA GLN A 270 6.48 7.04 20.13
C GLN A 270 7.07 7.80 18.92
N GLY A 271 6.80 7.32 17.70
CA GLY A 271 7.24 7.99 16.47
C GLY A 271 8.64 7.59 15.98
N ASP A 272 9.16 6.46 16.42
CA ASP A 272 10.50 5.98 16.08
C ASP A 272 10.50 4.84 15.03
N VAL A 273 9.33 4.53 14.49
CA VAL A 273 9.14 3.50 13.46
C VAL A 273 7.79 3.67 12.75
N ALA A 274 7.75 3.37 11.47
CA ALA A 274 6.50 3.18 10.74
C ALA A 274 6.24 1.69 10.55
N PHE A 275 4.98 1.28 10.70
CA PHE A 275 4.49 -0.06 10.38
C PHE A 275 2.98 -0.03 10.12
N SER A 276 2.45 -1.14 9.63
CA SER A 276 1.04 -1.24 9.26
C SER A 276 0.16 -1.56 10.48
N LEU A 277 -0.81 -0.68 10.71
CA LEU A 277 -1.85 -0.82 11.74
C LEU A 277 -3.18 -0.27 11.21
N PRO A 278 -4.33 -0.64 11.82
CA PRO A 278 -5.62 -0.07 11.44
C PRO A 278 -5.64 1.44 11.64
N CYS A 279 -5.98 2.17 10.56
CA CYS A 279 -6.14 3.63 10.59
C CYS A 279 -7.47 4.02 9.95
N ILE A 280 -8.11 5.06 10.48
CA ILE A 280 -9.26 5.71 9.84
C ILE A 280 -8.73 6.62 8.72
N ILE A 281 -9.14 6.33 7.49
CA ILE A 281 -8.74 7.07 6.29
C ILE A 281 -9.91 7.92 5.79
N GLY A 282 -9.71 9.23 5.80
CA GLY A 282 -10.68 10.19 5.28
C GLY A 282 -10.03 11.24 4.37
N LYS A 283 -10.74 12.32 4.11
CA LYS A 283 -10.28 13.37 3.16
C LYS A 283 -8.94 14.01 3.51
N ASN A 284 -8.53 13.91 4.77
CA ASN A 284 -7.25 14.45 5.24
C ASN A 284 -6.13 13.39 5.28
N GLY A 285 -6.35 12.20 4.71
CA GLY A 285 -5.46 11.05 4.86
C GLY A 285 -5.78 10.28 6.15
N ILE A 286 -4.78 9.97 6.95
CA ILE A 286 -4.97 9.32 8.25
C ILE A 286 -5.54 10.33 9.24
N GLU A 287 -6.73 10.05 9.76
CA GLU A 287 -7.39 10.86 10.78
C GLU A 287 -7.17 10.31 12.19
N GLU A 288 -7.01 8.98 12.30
CA GLU A 288 -6.79 8.31 13.58
C GLU A 288 -6.04 6.98 13.37
N GLN A 289 -5.07 6.70 14.25
CA GLN A 289 -4.43 5.38 14.38
C GLN A 289 -5.17 4.60 15.48
N LEU A 290 -5.60 3.38 15.14
CA LEU A 290 -6.39 2.55 16.05
C LEU A 290 -5.52 1.44 16.64
N GLU A 291 -5.46 1.37 17.97
CA GLU A 291 -4.78 0.30 18.68
C GLU A 291 -5.69 -0.91 18.83
N LEU A 292 -5.50 -1.92 17.99
CA LEU A 292 -6.22 -3.17 18.07
C LEU A 292 -5.66 -4.05 19.20
N PRO A 293 -6.45 -4.53 20.15
CA PRO A 293 -5.94 -5.42 21.18
C PRO A 293 -5.37 -6.72 20.59
N LEU A 294 -4.10 -6.97 20.86
CA LEU A 294 -3.35 -8.14 20.40
C LEU A 294 -3.21 -9.18 21.53
N ASP A 295 -3.22 -10.45 21.17
CA ASP A 295 -2.85 -11.51 22.10
C ASP A 295 -1.31 -11.56 22.33
N LYS A 296 -0.86 -12.51 23.16
CA LYS A 296 0.58 -12.63 23.47
C LYS A 296 1.42 -13.00 22.25
N ILE A 297 0.90 -13.87 21.38
CA ILE A 297 1.62 -14.31 20.17
C ILE A 297 1.71 -13.17 19.19
N GLU A 298 0.63 -12.44 18.97
CA GLU A 298 0.54 -11.29 18.09
C GLU A 298 1.41 -10.12 18.59
N THR A 299 1.47 -9.92 19.93
CA THR A 299 2.34 -8.92 20.55
C THR A 299 3.83 -9.22 20.30
N GLU A 300 4.25 -10.47 20.44
CA GLU A 300 5.62 -10.87 20.15
C GLU A 300 5.93 -10.79 18.64
N ALA A 301 4.96 -11.12 17.80
CA ALA A 301 5.09 -10.96 16.35
C ALA A 301 5.26 -9.49 15.94
N LEU A 302 4.52 -8.57 16.58
CA LEU A 302 4.69 -7.14 16.35
C LEU A 302 6.11 -6.67 16.72
N LYS A 303 6.63 -7.09 17.87
CA LYS A 303 8.00 -6.75 18.27
C LYS A 303 9.03 -7.27 17.27
N HIS A 304 8.87 -8.51 16.80
CA HIS A 304 9.73 -9.08 15.79
C HIS A 304 9.67 -8.30 14.47
N SER A 305 8.47 -7.94 14.04
CA SER A 305 8.21 -7.16 12.84
C SER A 305 8.86 -5.78 12.91
N VAL A 306 8.68 -5.08 14.02
CA VAL A 306 9.31 -3.76 14.25
C VAL A 306 10.84 -3.85 14.26
N ALA A 307 11.42 -4.91 14.83
CA ALA A 307 12.86 -5.11 14.80
C ALA A 307 13.38 -5.28 13.36
N ALA A 308 12.67 -6.02 12.51
CA ALA A 308 13.02 -6.19 11.10
C ALA A 308 12.91 -4.86 10.32
N ILE A 309 11.86 -4.07 10.56
CA ILE A 309 11.73 -2.73 9.95
C ILE A 309 12.89 -1.83 10.36
N LYS A 310 13.24 -1.76 11.65
CA LYS A 310 14.34 -0.92 12.14
C LYS A 310 15.70 -1.34 11.54
N GLU A 311 15.90 -2.62 11.29
CA GLU A 311 17.10 -3.09 10.59
C GLU A 311 17.09 -2.63 9.12
N THR A 312 15.95 -2.71 8.46
CA THR A 312 15.78 -2.22 7.09
C THR A 312 15.97 -0.70 7.01
N MET A 313 15.48 0.07 7.98
CA MET A 313 15.68 1.53 8.05
C MET A 313 17.17 1.88 8.09
N LYS A 314 17.98 1.18 8.89
CA LYS A 314 19.46 1.37 8.89
C LYS A 314 20.06 1.13 7.50
N ASN A 315 19.61 0.11 6.78
CA ASN A 315 20.04 -0.17 5.41
C ASN A 315 19.63 0.92 4.42
N CYS A 316 18.60 1.73 4.75
CA CYS A 316 18.16 2.89 3.98
C CYS A 316 18.89 4.20 4.37
N GLY A 317 19.77 4.16 5.37
CA GLY A 317 20.41 5.35 5.92
C GLY A 317 19.45 6.26 6.68
N ILE A 318 18.50 5.65 7.40
CA ILE A 318 17.47 6.29 8.22
C ILE A 318 17.74 5.99 9.69
#